data_7bacb6b3f854c968108b97d5bc811224
#
_entry.id   7bacb6b3f854c968108b97d5bc811224
#
_cell.length_a   1.000
_cell.length_b   1.000
_cell.length_c   1.000
_cell.angle_alpha   90.00
_cell.angle_beta   90.00
_cell.angle_gamma   90.00
#
_symmetry.space_group_name_H-M   'P 1'
#
loop_
_entity.id
_entity.type
_entity.pdbx_description
1 polymer ?
#
loop_
_entity_poly.entity_id
_entity_poly.type
_entity_poly.pdbx_seq_one_letter_code
_entity_poly.pdbx_strand_id
1 'polypeptide(L)'
;EISECLVGSEMCIRDRIAIARDPAFNFIYRENIDRLSALGSITYFSPVYGSDLPDADLVYLPGGYPELFARQLHRRKKLMEALRTYAEEGGKILAECGGMMFLTRSLTARQGGTAYAMTGILPLDCTMVGARLHLGYRRIEYKGMELRGHEFHYSNVVAPDAMSSVAKQFTARGMEVSTPLYRYKNVIAGYTHLYWGETDILKLWKV
;
A
#
# COMPACT_ATOMS: atom_id res chain seq x y z
N GLU A 1 14.71 5.36 33.59
CA GLU A 1 14.16 6.68 33.88
C GLU A 1 12.84 6.87 33.19
N ILE A 2 11.79 6.62 33.97
CA ILE A 2 10.38 6.81 33.57
C ILE A 2 9.99 8.13 34.20
N SER A 3 10.22 9.25 33.55
CA SER A 3 9.72 10.50 34.14
C SER A 3 9.69 11.69 33.22
N GLU A 4 9.04 11.58 32.04
CA GLU A 4 8.65 12.77 31.30
C GLU A 4 7.23 12.73 30.72
N CYS A 5 6.38 11.85 31.20
CA CYS A 5 4.97 11.79 30.76
C CYS A 5 3.98 12.16 31.87
N LEU A 6 4.36 12.98 32.85
CA LEU A 6 3.53 13.32 34.00
C LEU A 6 3.47 14.84 34.30
N VAL A 7 3.32 15.68 33.26
CA VAL A 7 2.87 17.05 33.52
C VAL A 7 1.98 17.49 32.34
N GLY A 8 0.67 17.51 32.57
CA GLY A 8 -0.31 17.97 31.62
C GLY A 8 -1.11 16.82 31.02
N SER A 9 -2.39 16.81 31.24
CA SER A 9 -3.40 15.85 30.78
C SER A 9 -3.59 15.83 29.26
N GLU A 10 -2.55 15.57 28.51
CA GLU A 10 -2.65 15.11 27.13
C GLU A 10 -2.34 13.61 27.14
N MET A 11 -3.41 12.83 27.08
CA MET A 11 -3.33 11.41 26.74
C MET A 11 -2.51 11.33 25.46
N CYS A 12 -1.32 10.72 25.52
CA CYS A 12 -0.52 10.45 24.31
C CYS A 12 -1.38 9.57 23.40
N ILE A 13 -2.09 10.20 22.46
CA ILE A 13 -2.88 9.51 21.45
C ILE A 13 -1.85 8.85 20.54
N ARG A 14 -1.67 7.54 20.73
CA ARG A 14 -0.88 6.74 19.80
C ARG A 14 -1.69 6.57 18.52
N ASP A 15 -1.05 6.73 17.38
CA ASP A 15 -1.68 6.49 16.08
C ASP A 15 -2.27 5.07 16.03
N ARG A 16 -3.48 4.95 15.51
CA ARG A 16 -4.13 3.66 15.24
C ARG A 16 -3.73 3.21 13.85
N ILE A 17 -3.13 2.05 13.73
CA ILE A 17 -2.59 1.54 12.46
C ILE A 17 -3.33 0.27 12.10
N ALA A 18 -4.11 0.30 11.01
CA ALA A 18 -4.78 -0.88 10.46
C ALA A 18 -3.91 -1.51 9.37
N ILE A 19 -3.59 -2.80 9.52
CA ILE A 19 -2.76 -3.54 8.56
C ILE A 19 -3.57 -4.70 7.98
N ALA A 20 -3.70 -4.73 6.65
CA ALA A 20 -4.27 -5.88 5.97
C ALA A 20 -3.32 -7.09 6.11
N ARG A 21 -3.85 -8.22 6.59
CA ARG A 21 -3.06 -9.44 6.76
C ARG A 21 -3.93 -10.67 6.58
N ASP A 22 -3.73 -11.33 5.45
CA ASP A 22 -4.35 -12.60 5.09
C ASP A 22 -3.59 -13.22 3.90
N PRO A 23 -4.02 -14.36 3.31
CA PRO A 23 -3.30 -14.96 2.18
C PRO A 23 -3.13 -14.08 0.95
N ALA A 24 -3.98 -13.07 0.74
CA ALA A 24 -3.84 -12.10 -0.35
C ALA A 24 -2.86 -10.97 -0.03
N PHE A 25 -2.62 -10.68 1.26
CA PHE A 25 -1.81 -9.56 1.77
C PHE A 25 -0.88 -10.06 2.89
N ASN A 26 0.20 -10.72 2.50
CA ASN A 26 1.09 -11.42 3.45
C ASN A 26 2.57 -11.06 3.32
N PHE A 27 2.92 -10.20 2.36
CA PHE A 27 4.28 -9.81 2.17
C PHE A 27 4.58 -8.53 2.97
N ILE A 28 5.13 -8.68 4.17
CA ILE A 28 5.48 -7.59 5.07
C ILE A 28 6.86 -7.86 5.67
N TYR A 29 7.75 -6.89 5.61
CA TYR A 29 9.00 -6.95 6.37
C TYR A 29 8.73 -6.87 7.87
N ARG A 30 9.37 -7.75 8.65
CA ARG A 30 9.27 -7.71 10.10
C ARG A 30 9.70 -6.34 10.66
N GLU A 31 10.80 -5.81 10.15
CA GLU A 31 11.31 -4.49 10.53
C GLU A 31 10.26 -3.38 10.35
N ASN A 32 9.47 -3.44 9.27
CA ASN A 32 8.40 -2.48 9.06
C ASN A 32 7.31 -2.58 10.13
N ILE A 33 6.98 -3.81 10.59
CA ILE A 33 6.03 -4.01 11.69
C ILE A 33 6.59 -3.45 12.99
N ASP A 34 7.86 -3.71 13.28
CA ASP A 34 8.52 -3.21 14.48
C ASP A 34 8.53 -1.67 14.51
N ARG A 35 8.78 -1.02 13.36
CA ARG A 35 8.68 0.44 13.20
C ARG A 35 7.26 0.97 13.39
N LEU A 36 6.26 0.33 12.81
CA LEU A 36 4.86 0.71 13.00
C LEU A 36 4.41 0.54 14.45
N SER A 37 4.84 -0.53 15.12
CA SER A 37 4.53 -0.78 16.53
C SER A 37 5.11 0.29 17.46
N ALA A 38 6.24 0.88 17.09
CA ALA A 38 6.83 2.00 17.81
C ALA A 38 6.04 3.31 17.64
N LEU A 39 5.33 3.47 16.51
CA LEU A 39 4.53 4.67 16.20
C LEU A 39 3.13 4.59 16.83
N GLY A 40 2.52 3.40 16.89
CA GLY A 40 1.14 3.30 17.30
C GLY A 40 0.67 1.88 17.65
N SER A 41 -0.63 1.77 17.89
CA SER A 41 -1.29 0.47 18.08
C SER A 41 -1.65 -0.16 16.74
N ILE A 42 -1.26 -1.42 16.56
CA ILE A 42 -1.53 -2.16 15.32
C ILE A 42 -2.79 -3.01 15.51
N THR A 43 -3.73 -2.89 14.56
CA THR A 43 -4.86 -3.79 14.41
C THR A 43 -4.78 -4.46 13.04
N TYR A 44 -4.77 -5.79 13.02
CA TYR A 44 -4.81 -6.55 11.77
C TYR A 44 -6.25 -6.78 11.32
N PHE A 45 -6.49 -6.70 10.00
CA PHE A 45 -7.78 -7.06 9.40
C PHE A 45 -7.58 -7.91 8.15
N SER A 46 -8.60 -8.68 7.78
CA SER A 46 -8.57 -9.56 6.61
C SER A 46 -9.51 -9.06 5.52
N PRO A 47 -8.99 -8.50 4.42
CA PRO A 47 -9.81 -8.21 3.25
C PRO A 47 -10.52 -9.42 2.65
N VAL A 48 -9.89 -10.60 2.67
CA VAL A 48 -10.47 -11.83 2.07
C VAL A 48 -11.57 -12.45 2.96
N TYR A 49 -11.32 -12.55 4.27
CA TYR A 49 -12.15 -13.37 5.16
C TYR A 49 -13.20 -12.61 5.98
N GLY A 50 -13.41 -11.35 5.72
CA GLY A 50 -14.63 -10.76 6.21
C GLY A 50 -14.49 -9.70 7.31
N SER A 51 -13.33 -9.26 7.66
CA SER A 51 -13.19 -8.13 8.58
C SER A 51 -13.73 -6.84 7.97
N ASP A 52 -14.35 -5.99 8.76
CA ASP A 52 -14.58 -4.59 8.42
C ASP A 52 -13.26 -3.81 8.53
N LEU A 53 -13.21 -2.60 7.97
CA LEU A 53 -12.07 -1.72 8.14
C LEU A 53 -12.05 -1.24 9.60
N PRO A 54 -10.96 -1.49 10.37
CA PRO A 54 -10.83 -0.93 11.70
C PRO A 54 -10.72 0.60 11.67
N ASP A 55 -11.11 1.26 12.75
CA ASP A 55 -10.79 2.67 12.95
C ASP A 55 -9.27 2.86 12.95
N ALA A 56 -8.78 3.74 12.09
CA ALA A 56 -7.35 3.92 11.89
C ALA A 56 -7.00 5.36 11.49
N ASP A 57 -5.78 5.76 11.86
CA ASP A 57 -5.15 7.01 11.42
C ASP A 57 -4.17 6.75 10.26
N LEU A 58 -3.78 5.48 10.09
CA LEU A 58 -3.02 4.95 8.96
C LEU A 58 -3.53 3.55 8.58
N VAL A 59 -3.82 3.34 7.31
CA VAL A 59 -4.09 2.02 6.72
C VAL A 59 -2.89 1.56 5.91
N TYR A 60 -2.39 0.37 6.18
CA TYR A 60 -1.34 -0.26 5.39
C TYR A 60 -1.88 -1.50 4.68
N LEU A 61 -1.81 -1.46 3.36
CA LEU A 61 -2.14 -2.57 2.46
C LEU A 61 -0.84 -3.11 1.87
N PRO A 62 -0.26 -4.17 2.45
CA PRO A 62 1.02 -4.70 2.00
C PRO A 62 0.90 -5.48 0.69
N GLY A 63 2.04 -5.99 0.24
CA GLY A 63 2.08 -6.88 -0.91
C GLY A 63 1.51 -8.27 -0.63
N GLY A 64 1.43 -9.04 -1.69
CA GLY A 64 0.90 -10.39 -1.70
C GLY A 64 0.35 -10.76 -3.07
N TYR A 65 -0.65 -11.64 -3.08
CA TYR A 65 -1.20 -12.24 -4.31
C TYR A 65 -2.72 -12.02 -4.42
N PRO A 66 -3.21 -10.77 -4.53
CA PRO A 66 -4.64 -10.48 -4.60
C PRO A 66 -5.31 -11.07 -5.84
N GLU A 67 -4.55 -11.32 -6.91
CA GLU A 67 -5.05 -11.96 -8.13
C GLU A 67 -5.55 -13.39 -7.89
N LEU A 68 -5.01 -14.10 -6.91
CA LEU A 68 -5.49 -15.44 -6.53
C LEU A 68 -6.81 -15.37 -5.76
N PHE A 69 -7.14 -14.24 -5.19
CA PHE A 69 -8.32 -13.97 -4.36
C PHE A 69 -9.25 -12.91 -4.97
N ALA A 70 -9.06 -12.55 -6.24
CA ALA A 70 -9.76 -11.44 -6.88
C ALA A 70 -11.29 -11.58 -6.80
N ARG A 71 -11.84 -12.80 -6.94
CA ARG A 71 -13.27 -13.07 -6.80
C ARG A 71 -13.76 -12.83 -5.37
N GLN A 72 -13.01 -13.24 -4.35
CA GLN A 72 -13.34 -13.03 -2.94
C GLN A 72 -13.31 -11.55 -2.61
N LEU A 73 -12.22 -10.86 -2.97
CA LEU A 73 -12.05 -9.43 -2.78
C LEU A 73 -13.15 -8.62 -3.47
N HIS A 74 -13.52 -8.98 -4.71
CA HIS A 74 -14.63 -8.35 -5.44
C HIS A 74 -15.95 -8.37 -4.68
N ARG A 75 -16.20 -9.39 -3.87
CA ARG A 75 -17.42 -9.52 -3.06
C ARG A 75 -17.43 -8.64 -1.82
N ARG A 76 -16.29 -8.07 -1.45
CA ARG A 76 -16.10 -7.26 -0.24
C ARG A 76 -16.56 -5.81 -0.42
N LYS A 77 -17.77 -5.61 -0.93
CA LYS A 77 -18.32 -4.29 -1.29
C LYS A 77 -18.29 -3.29 -0.12
N LYS A 78 -18.70 -3.75 1.08
CA LYS A 78 -18.68 -2.91 2.29
C LYS A 78 -17.28 -2.43 2.65
N LEU A 79 -16.29 -3.32 2.62
CA LEU A 79 -14.89 -2.97 2.89
C LEU A 79 -14.33 -2.00 1.82
N MET A 80 -14.61 -2.28 0.55
CA MET A 80 -14.16 -1.39 -0.55
C MET A 80 -14.77 0.00 -0.43
N GLU A 81 -16.05 0.10 -0.04
CA GLU A 81 -16.70 1.38 0.22
C GLU A 81 -16.08 2.12 1.39
N ALA A 82 -15.85 1.41 2.52
CA ALA A 82 -15.19 2.01 3.69
C ALA A 82 -13.80 2.54 3.37
N LEU A 83 -12.99 1.80 2.56
CA LEU A 83 -11.68 2.27 2.11
C LEU A 83 -11.78 3.50 1.19
N ARG A 84 -12.78 3.56 0.29
CA ARG A 84 -13.02 4.75 -0.54
C ARG A 84 -13.37 5.96 0.32
N THR A 85 -14.34 5.81 1.21
CA THR A 85 -14.75 6.88 2.12
C THR A 85 -13.55 7.37 2.94
N TYR A 86 -12.79 6.46 3.53
CA TYR A 86 -11.58 6.79 4.29
C TYR A 86 -10.56 7.58 3.46
N ALA A 87 -10.31 7.16 2.21
CA ALA A 87 -9.41 7.87 1.30
C ALA A 87 -9.95 9.25 0.90
N GLU A 88 -11.26 9.35 0.62
CA GLU A 88 -11.91 10.61 0.24
C GLU A 88 -11.90 11.64 1.37
N GLU A 89 -12.03 11.20 2.61
CA GLU A 89 -11.96 12.02 3.82
C GLU A 89 -10.51 12.41 4.20
N GLY A 90 -9.52 11.98 3.40
CA GLY A 90 -8.12 12.34 3.59
C GLY A 90 -7.36 11.38 4.51
N GLY A 91 -7.89 10.21 4.77
CA GLY A 91 -7.21 9.15 5.50
C GLY A 91 -5.91 8.72 4.82
N LYS A 92 -4.89 8.39 5.61
CA LYS A 92 -3.58 7.96 5.10
C LYS A 92 -3.62 6.49 4.72
N ILE A 93 -3.31 6.18 3.47
CA ILE A 93 -3.15 4.80 3.00
C ILE A 93 -1.77 4.65 2.38
N LEU A 94 -1.03 3.63 2.80
CA LEU A 94 0.12 3.11 2.07
C LEU A 94 -0.25 1.76 1.48
N ALA A 95 -0.06 1.60 0.17
CA ALA A 95 -0.40 0.37 -0.53
C ALA A 95 0.75 -0.09 -1.43
N GLU A 96 1.27 -1.27 -1.18
CA GLU A 96 2.42 -1.84 -1.88
C GLU A 96 2.00 -3.04 -2.71
N CYS A 97 2.48 -3.12 -3.96
CA CYS A 97 2.31 -4.26 -4.86
C CYS A 97 0.85 -4.77 -4.89
N GLY A 98 0.55 -5.89 -4.23
CA GLY A 98 -0.80 -6.43 -4.11
C GLY A 98 -1.80 -5.46 -3.48
N GLY A 99 -1.36 -4.69 -2.48
CA GLY A 99 -2.16 -3.63 -1.87
C GLY A 99 -2.54 -2.55 -2.87
N MET A 100 -1.59 -2.10 -3.72
CA MET A 100 -1.87 -1.16 -4.81
C MET A 100 -2.87 -1.76 -5.80
N MET A 101 -2.71 -3.03 -6.19
CA MET A 101 -3.63 -3.71 -7.11
C MET A 101 -5.07 -3.73 -6.57
N PHE A 102 -5.26 -3.88 -5.26
CA PHE A 102 -6.58 -3.81 -4.63
C PHE A 102 -7.18 -2.40 -4.65
N LEU A 103 -6.35 -1.35 -4.72
CA LEU A 103 -6.83 0.04 -4.81
C LEU A 103 -7.23 0.48 -6.22
N THR A 104 -6.95 -0.31 -7.26
CA THR A 104 -7.31 0.01 -8.65
C THR A 104 -8.81 -0.17 -8.92
N ARG A 105 -9.28 0.23 -10.11
CA ARG A 105 -10.68 0.02 -10.54
C ARG A 105 -11.00 -1.45 -10.73
N SER A 106 -10.05 -2.17 -11.34
CA SER A 106 -10.23 -3.59 -11.63
C SER A 106 -8.94 -4.38 -11.60
N LEU A 107 -9.07 -5.69 -11.39
CA LEU A 107 -7.99 -6.66 -11.46
C LEU A 107 -8.41 -7.84 -12.34
N THR A 108 -7.69 -8.05 -13.44
CA THR A 108 -7.83 -9.23 -14.30
C THR A 108 -6.82 -10.28 -13.87
N ALA A 109 -7.30 -11.35 -13.24
CA ALA A 109 -6.46 -12.33 -12.55
C ALA A 109 -5.65 -13.25 -13.49
N ARG A 110 -6.04 -13.40 -14.75
CA ARG A 110 -5.35 -14.22 -15.75
C ARG A 110 -5.80 -13.88 -17.17
N GLN A 111 -5.04 -14.33 -18.17
CA GLN A 111 -5.39 -14.15 -19.57
C GLN A 111 -6.78 -14.75 -19.88
N GLY A 112 -7.61 -13.99 -20.63
CA GLY A 112 -8.98 -14.36 -20.93
C GLY A 112 -9.92 -14.42 -19.72
N GLY A 113 -9.42 -14.01 -18.52
CA GLY A 113 -10.18 -14.00 -17.28
C GLY A 113 -11.10 -12.79 -17.16
N THR A 114 -12.06 -12.91 -16.24
CA THR A 114 -12.92 -11.81 -15.87
C THR A 114 -12.14 -10.73 -15.14
N ALA A 115 -12.37 -9.48 -15.49
CA ALA A 115 -11.91 -8.35 -14.69
C ALA A 115 -12.84 -8.19 -13.45
N TYR A 116 -12.27 -8.29 -12.29
CA TYR A 116 -12.97 -8.10 -11.03
C TYR A 116 -12.83 -6.65 -10.56
N ALA A 117 -13.94 -5.97 -10.31
CA ALA A 117 -13.89 -4.63 -9.74
C ALA A 117 -13.26 -4.67 -8.35
N MET A 118 -12.36 -3.72 -8.10
CA MET A 118 -11.65 -3.49 -6.85
C MET A 118 -12.14 -2.18 -6.20
N THR A 119 -11.36 -1.55 -5.33
CA THR A 119 -11.85 -0.35 -4.62
C THR A 119 -12.10 0.84 -5.56
N GLY A 120 -11.35 0.99 -6.64
CA GLY A 120 -11.48 2.12 -7.56
C GLY A 120 -10.96 3.46 -7.02
N ILE A 121 -10.17 3.45 -5.94
CA ILE A 121 -9.51 4.65 -5.40
C ILE A 121 -8.52 5.22 -6.42
N LEU A 122 -7.73 4.32 -7.05
CA LEU A 122 -6.84 4.69 -8.14
C LEU A 122 -7.56 4.48 -9.49
N PRO A 123 -7.56 5.47 -10.40
CA PRO A 123 -8.21 5.37 -11.72
C PRO A 123 -7.38 4.52 -12.71
N LEU A 124 -6.87 3.40 -12.24
CA LEU A 124 -6.01 2.46 -12.96
C LEU A 124 -6.67 1.08 -12.98
N ASP A 125 -6.27 0.24 -13.92
CA ASP A 125 -6.64 -1.17 -13.97
C ASP A 125 -5.37 -2.02 -13.90
N CYS A 126 -5.42 -3.13 -13.17
CA CYS A 126 -4.33 -4.10 -13.11
C CYS A 126 -4.69 -5.39 -13.84
N THR A 127 -3.68 -6.01 -14.45
CA THR A 127 -3.88 -7.25 -15.19
C THR A 127 -2.70 -8.20 -15.02
N MET A 128 -3.02 -9.50 -14.97
CA MET A 128 -2.05 -10.60 -15.12
C MET A 128 -1.90 -11.05 -16.58
N VAL A 129 -2.62 -10.44 -17.50
CA VAL A 129 -2.46 -10.73 -18.94
C VAL A 129 -1.10 -10.23 -19.41
N GLY A 130 -0.33 -11.09 -20.08
CA GLY A 130 1.04 -10.78 -20.48
C GLY A 130 2.00 -10.65 -19.31
N ALA A 131 1.70 -11.29 -18.18
CA ALA A 131 2.52 -11.28 -16.97
C ALA A 131 4.00 -11.52 -17.26
N ARG A 132 4.85 -10.65 -16.74
CA ARG A 132 6.32 -10.77 -16.81
C ARG A 132 6.90 -10.46 -15.46
N LEU A 133 7.96 -11.17 -15.09
CA LEU A 133 8.63 -10.90 -13.82
C LEU A 133 9.34 -9.54 -13.85
N HIS A 134 8.95 -8.68 -12.94
CA HIS A 134 9.65 -7.46 -12.59
C HIS A 134 10.31 -7.67 -11.24
N LEU A 135 11.64 -7.62 -11.19
CA LEU A 135 12.42 -7.95 -10.02
C LEU A 135 13.61 -7.02 -9.87
N GLY A 136 13.85 -6.55 -8.67
CA GLY A 136 15.11 -5.89 -8.31
C GLY A 136 14.98 -4.91 -7.16
N TYR A 137 16.13 -4.56 -6.60
CA TYR A 137 16.19 -3.49 -5.61
C TYR A 137 15.93 -2.14 -6.26
N ARG A 138 15.24 -1.26 -5.52
CA ARG A 138 14.86 0.09 -5.95
C ARG A 138 15.33 1.12 -4.92
N ARG A 139 15.89 2.19 -5.46
CA ARG A 139 16.08 3.46 -4.77
C ARG A 139 15.04 4.43 -5.33
N ILE A 140 14.31 5.10 -4.47
CA ILE A 140 13.17 5.95 -4.84
C ILE A 140 13.45 7.35 -4.36
N GLU A 141 13.38 8.32 -5.24
CA GLU A 141 13.45 9.75 -4.92
C GLU A 141 12.03 10.32 -4.90
N TYR A 142 11.54 10.63 -3.71
CA TYR A 142 10.22 11.15 -3.47
C TYR A 142 10.29 12.43 -2.62
N LYS A 143 9.97 13.58 -3.23
CA LYS A 143 9.90 14.89 -2.56
C LYS A 143 11.11 15.18 -1.64
N GLY A 144 12.31 14.96 -2.15
CA GLY A 144 13.56 15.19 -1.43
C GLY A 144 13.96 14.10 -0.44
N MET A 145 13.16 13.05 -0.30
CA MET A 145 13.51 11.86 0.48
C MET A 145 14.08 10.77 -0.44
N GLU A 146 15.03 10.01 0.07
CA GLU A 146 15.46 8.75 -0.51
C GLU A 146 14.80 7.60 0.26
N LEU A 147 14.07 6.75 -0.47
CA LEU A 147 13.49 5.53 0.05
C LEU A 147 14.15 4.33 -0.62
N ARG A 148 14.15 3.19 0.06
CA ARG A 148 14.68 1.93 -0.47
C ARG A 148 13.63 0.85 -0.40
N GLY A 149 13.71 -0.10 -1.31
CA GLY A 149 12.81 -1.24 -1.33
C GLY A 149 13.20 -2.23 -2.41
N HIS A 150 12.32 -3.17 -2.66
CA HIS A 150 12.48 -4.05 -3.80
C HIS A 150 11.15 -4.19 -4.55
N GLU A 151 11.24 -4.49 -5.81
CA GLU A 151 10.16 -4.78 -6.71
C GLU A 151 10.13 -6.28 -7.00
N PHE A 152 8.97 -6.90 -6.85
CA PHE A 152 8.73 -8.30 -7.21
C PHE A 152 7.26 -8.46 -7.55
N HIS A 153 6.94 -8.43 -8.84
CA HIS A 153 5.57 -8.65 -9.33
C HIS A 153 5.55 -9.17 -10.76
N TYR A 154 4.40 -9.67 -11.17
CA TYR A 154 4.14 -10.15 -12.53
C TYR A 154 3.07 -9.33 -13.25
N SER A 155 2.21 -8.63 -12.49
CA SER A 155 1.10 -7.85 -13.02
C SER A 155 1.57 -6.59 -13.75
N ASN A 156 0.71 -6.08 -14.61
CA ASN A 156 0.91 -4.82 -15.31
C ASN A 156 -0.24 -3.86 -14.99
N VAL A 157 0.06 -2.56 -14.98
CA VAL A 157 -0.96 -1.50 -14.99
C VAL A 157 -1.38 -1.25 -16.42
N VAL A 158 -2.68 -1.23 -16.65
CA VAL A 158 -3.29 -0.85 -17.94
C VAL A 158 -3.59 0.64 -17.91
N ALA A 159 -3.29 1.34 -19.01
CA ALA A 159 -3.42 2.80 -19.11
C ALA A 159 -2.65 3.55 -18.00
N PRO A 160 -1.33 3.32 -17.88
CA PRO A 160 -0.53 3.93 -16.81
C PRO A 160 -0.51 5.47 -16.89
N ASP A 161 -0.77 6.05 -18.06
CA ASP A 161 -0.83 7.50 -18.29
C ASP A 161 -2.04 8.18 -17.60
N ALA A 162 -2.99 7.39 -17.09
CA ALA A 162 -4.12 7.94 -16.32
C ALA A 162 -3.68 8.60 -14.99
N MET A 163 -2.49 8.24 -14.50
CA MET A 163 -1.86 8.87 -13.33
C MET A 163 -0.35 8.98 -13.55
N SER A 164 0.21 10.16 -13.28
CA SER A 164 1.65 10.34 -13.31
C SER A 164 2.32 9.81 -12.04
N SER A 165 3.54 9.30 -12.18
CA SER A 165 4.37 8.99 -11.02
C SER A 165 4.76 10.25 -10.25
N VAL A 166 4.67 10.21 -8.93
CA VAL A 166 5.12 11.30 -8.04
C VAL A 166 6.57 11.13 -7.58
N ALA A 167 7.26 10.10 -8.05
CA ALA A 167 8.64 9.79 -7.67
C ALA A 167 9.44 9.29 -8.88
N LYS A 168 10.76 9.38 -8.78
CA LYS A 168 11.69 8.68 -9.67
C LYS A 168 12.22 7.44 -8.99
N GLN A 169 12.36 6.36 -9.73
CA GLN A 169 12.92 5.13 -9.20
C GLN A 169 14.15 4.70 -10.00
N PHE A 170 15.10 4.10 -9.31
CA PHE A 170 16.37 3.67 -9.87
C PHE A 170 16.70 2.26 -9.44
N THR A 171 17.39 1.52 -10.31
CA THR A 171 18.01 0.24 -9.94
C THR A 171 19.12 0.45 -8.91
N ALA A 172 19.62 -0.64 -8.30
CA ALA A 172 20.81 -0.59 -7.43
C ALA A 172 22.06 -0.06 -8.15
N ARG A 173 22.09 -0.11 -9.49
CA ARG A 173 23.20 0.43 -10.32
C ARG A 173 22.98 1.89 -10.75
N GLY A 174 21.92 2.54 -10.28
CA GLY A 174 21.62 3.94 -10.59
C GLY A 174 20.91 4.19 -11.92
N MET A 175 20.49 3.16 -12.65
CA MET A 175 19.70 3.34 -13.87
C MET A 175 18.24 3.66 -13.50
N GLU A 176 17.68 4.71 -14.09
CA GLU A 176 16.27 5.06 -13.92
C GLU A 176 15.37 3.96 -14.50
N VAL A 177 14.28 3.66 -13.80
CA VAL A 177 13.25 2.70 -14.21
C VAL A 177 11.88 3.37 -14.24
N SER A 178 10.99 2.86 -15.07
CA SER A 178 9.65 3.41 -15.27
C SER A 178 8.63 2.96 -14.21
N THR A 179 9.06 2.24 -13.16
CA THR A 179 8.17 1.80 -12.09
C THR A 179 7.58 3.02 -11.37
N PRO A 180 6.25 3.20 -11.38
CA PRO A 180 5.65 4.40 -10.80
C PRO A 180 5.42 4.27 -9.30
N LEU A 181 5.42 5.42 -8.61
CA LEU A 181 4.80 5.63 -7.33
C LEU A 181 3.64 6.61 -7.53
N TYR A 182 2.44 6.20 -7.20
CA TYR A 182 1.24 7.00 -7.37
C TYR A 182 0.85 7.69 -6.07
N ARG A 183 0.23 8.85 -6.19
CA ARG A 183 -0.40 9.55 -5.08
C ARG A 183 -1.78 10.05 -5.47
N TYR A 184 -2.78 9.73 -4.65
CA TYR A 184 -4.12 10.28 -4.70
C TYR A 184 -4.48 10.79 -3.31
N LYS A 185 -4.63 12.10 -3.13
CA LYS A 185 -4.78 12.72 -1.79
C LYS A 185 -3.68 12.22 -0.82
N ASN A 186 -4.07 11.54 0.23
CA ASN A 186 -3.18 10.90 1.20
C ASN A 186 -2.99 9.39 0.97
N VAL A 187 -3.37 8.89 -0.19
CA VAL A 187 -3.07 7.52 -0.63
C VAL A 187 -1.76 7.53 -1.40
N ILE A 188 -0.80 6.72 -0.98
CA ILE A 188 0.48 6.47 -1.65
C ILE A 188 0.51 5.00 -2.03
N ALA A 189 0.75 4.71 -3.30
CA ALA A 189 0.68 3.35 -3.81
C ALA A 189 1.69 3.10 -4.93
N GLY A 190 2.28 1.91 -4.96
CA GLY A 190 3.23 1.50 -6.00
C GLY A 190 3.55 0.02 -5.94
N TYR A 191 4.33 -0.46 -6.90
CA TYR A 191 4.76 -1.86 -6.92
C TYR A 191 5.90 -2.17 -5.94
N THR A 192 6.67 -1.15 -5.56
CA THR A 192 7.84 -1.34 -4.71
C THR A 192 7.44 -1.58 -3.26
N HIS A 193 7.97 -2.66 -2.69
CA HIS A 193 7.89 -2.95 -1.26
C HIS A 193 8.96 -2.11 -0.55
N LEU A 194 8.54 -1.14 0.23
CA LEU A 194 9.45 -0.21 0.91
C LEU A 194 10.05 -0.86 2.16
N TYR A 195 11.34 -0.62 2.38
CA TYR A 195 12.03 -0.98 3.61
C TYR A 195 12.18 0.26 4.49
N TRP A 196 11.64 0.22 5.71
CA TRP A 196 11.55 1.41 6.57
C TRP A 196 12.56 1.42 7.72
N GLY A 197 13.52 0.50 7.74
CA GLY A 197 14.50 0.39 8.82
C GLY A 197 15.22 1.70 9.14
N GLU A 198 15.44 2.54 8.13
CA GLU A 198 16.13 3.83 8.25
C GLU A 198 15.22 5.05 7.96
N THR A 199 13.92 4.82 7.70
CA THR A 199 13.02 5.87 7.23
C THR A 199 11.84 6.07 8.18
N ASP A 200 11.58 7.32 8.57
CA ASP A 200 10.33 7.68 9.23
C ASP A 200 9.19 7.67 8.18
N ILE A 201 8.37 6.63 8.22
CA ILE A 201 7.27 6.42 7.28
C ILE A 201 6.25 7.57 7.28
N LEU A 202 6.05 8.24 8.42
CA LEU A 202 5.09 9.34 8.51
C LEU A 202 5.52 10.57 7.70
N LYS A 203 6.80 10.69 7.36
CA LYS A 203 7.29 11.75 6.48
C LYS A 203 6.73 11.66 5.06
N LEU A 204 6.25 10.49 4.62
CA LEU A 204 5.62 10.34 3.30
C LEU A 204 4.43 11.29 3.10
N TRP A 205 3.76 11.70 4.15
CA TRP A 205 2.59 12.60 4.10
C TRP A 205 2.91 14.05 4.52
N LYS A 206 4.07 14.30 5.11
CA LYS A 206 4.45 15.64 5.61
C LYS A 206 5.07 16.55 4.55
N VAL A 207 5.25 16.07 3.32
CA VAL A 207 5.94 16.76 2.23
C VAL A 207 5.01 17.10 1.07
#